data_4f2d2d93dd0006dca3ae7b7cb45c4b66
#
_entry.id   4f2d2d93dd0006dca3ae7b7cb45c4b66
#
_cell.length_a   1.000
_cell.length_b   1.000
_cell.length_c   1.000
_cell.angle_alpha   90.00
_cell.angle_beta   90.00
_cell.angle_gamma   90.00
#
_symmetry.space_group_name_H-M   'P 1'
#
loop_
_entity.id
_entity.type
_entity.pdbx_description
1 polymer ?
#
loop_
_entity_poly.entity_id
_entity_poly.type
_entity_poly.pdbx_seq_one_letter_code
_entity_poly.pdbx_strand_id
1 'polypeptide(L)'
;MSWWWSSWWAATPVAPLKPTDALHDPALRNRFIHFLDHTDPPATFRAAEVAQELTFNELRSMGYETWNDVLPAVVELAFELREAGYLQILKGGKVLGDEVGAYEIEGSVRIRRVDG
;
A
#
# COMPACT_ATOMS: atom_id res chain seq x y z
N MET A 1 0.95 24.67 -35.26
CA MET A 1 1.25 24.85 -34.34
C MET A 1 1.86 23.99 -33.38
N SER A 2 2.61 24.41 -32.70
CA SER A 2 3.44 23.63 -31.82
C SER A 2 2.82 23.28 -30.49
N TRP A 3 1.59 23.72 -30.26
CA TRP A 3 0.96 23.46 -28.97
C TRP A 3 0.78 21.95 -28.68
N TRP A 4 0.57 21.14 -29.70
CA TRP A 4 0.37 19.71 -29.51
C TRP A 4 1.65 19.02 -29.04
N TRP A 5 2.80 19.39 -29.56
CA TRP A 5 4.04 18.78 -29.10
C TRP A 5 4.50 19.39 -27.76
N SER A 6 4.11 20.62 -27.50
CA SER A 6 4.31 21.19 -26.17
C SER A 6 3.57 20.40 -25.13
N SER A 7 2.33 20.06 -25.42
CA SER A 7 1.57 19.24 -24.50
C SER A 7 2.16 17.84 -24.37
N TRP A 8 2.81 17.36 -25.41
CA TRP A 8 3.44 16.07 -25.39
C TRP A 8 4.67 16.01 -24.50
N TRP A 9 5.57 16.92 -24.65
CA TRP A 9 6.79 16.90 -23.82
C TRP A 9 6.56 17.55 -22.46
N ALA A 10 5.59 18.37 -22.37
CA ALA A 10 5.15 18.95 -21.10
C ALA A 10 4.13 18.06 -20.40
N ALA A 11 3.93 16.86 -20.92
CA ALA A 11 3.08 15.90 -20.24
C ALA A 11 3.58 15.79 -18.81
N THR A 12 2.81 16.34 -17.90
CA THR A 12 3.18 16.36 -16.51
C THR A 12 3.23 14.93 -16.00
N PRO A 13 4.10 14.67 -15.04
CA PRO A 13 4.06 13.41 -14.33
C PRO A 13 2.65 13.17 -13.83
N VAL A 14 2.25 11.92 -13.78
CA VAL A 14 0.97 11.55 -13.20
C VAL A 14 0.92 12.15 -11.80
N ALA A 15 -0.15 12.88 -11.48
CA ALA A 15 -0.33 13.41 -10.15
C ALA A 15 -0.42 12.24 -9.17
N PRO A 16 0.22 12.35 -7.99
CA PRO A 16 0.16 11.27 -7.01
C PRO A 16 -1.27 10.94 -6.62
N LEU A 17 -1.61 9.67 -6.66
CA LEU A 17 -2.91 9.21 -6.20
C LEU A 17 -3.02 9.41 -4.69
N LYS A 18 -4.22 9.72 -4.23
CA LYS A 18 -4.49 9.71 -2.80
C LYS A 18 -4.40 8.26 -2.31
N PRO A 19 -4.02 8.03 -1.04
CA PRO A 19 -3.95 6.67 -0.52
C PRO A 19 -5.24 5.88 -0.70
N THR A 20 -6.39 6.53 -0.57
CA THR A 20 -7.70 5.91 -0.74
C THR A 20 -7.99 5.51 -2.19
N ASP A 21 -7.30 6.10 -3.15
CA ASP A 21 -7.41 5.73 -4.57
C ASP A 21 -6.32 4.72 -4.94
N ALA A 22 -5.11 4.92 -4.44
CA ALA A 22 -3.97 4.06 -4.75
C ALA A 22 -4.16 2.63 -4.25
N LEU A 23 -4.90 2.44 -3.17
CA LEU A 23 -5.14 1.09 -2.65
C LEU A 23 -5.89 0.19 -3.64
N HIS A 24 -6.54 0.78 -4.64
CA HIS A 24 -7.22 0.01 -5.69
C HIS A 24 -6.31 -0.33 -6.87
N ASP A 25 -5.07 0.15 -6.88
CA ASP A 25 -4.13 -0.12 -7.98
C ASP A 25 -3.81 -1.62 -8.03
N PRO A 26 -3.95 -2.26 -9.22
CA PRO A 26 -3.72 -3.70 -9.33
C PRO A 26 -2.31 -4.14 -8.94
N ALA A 27 -1.29 -3.35 -9.28
CA ALA A 27 0.09 -3.70 -8.96
C ALA A 27 0.31 -3.71 -7.44
N LEU A 28 -0.23 -2.72 -6.74
CA LEU A 28 -0.15 -2.65 -5.29
C LEU A 28 -0.90 -3.81 -4.64
N ARG A 29 -2.13 -4.06 -5.08
CA ARG A 29 -2.95 -5.15 -4.53
C ARG A 29 -2.29 -6.51 -4.76
N ASN A 30 -1.79 -6.75 -5.96
CA ASN A 30 -1.12 -8.01 -6.27
C ASN A 30 0.13 -8.22 -5.41
N ARG A 31 0.91 -7.17 -5.22
CA ARG A 31 2.11 -7.25 -4.38
C ARG A 31 1.76 -7.53 -2.93
N PHE A 32 0.73 -6.85 -2.41
CA PHE A 32 0.27 -7.07 -1.05
C PHE A 32 -0.24 -8.49 -0.85
N ILE A 33 -1.06 -8.99 -1.77
CA ILE A 33 -1.60 -10.34 -1.71
C ILE A 33 -0.45 -11.38 -1.77
N HIS A 34 0.57 -11.12 -2.59
CA HIS A 34 1.74 -11.99 -2.66
C HIS A 34 2.40 -12.14 -1.28
N PHE A 35 2.63 -11.03 -0.58
CA PHE A 35 3.19 -11.07 0.78
C PHE A 35 2.26 -11.81 1.74
N LEU A 36 0.96 -11.53 1.64
CA LEU A 36 -0.02 -12.14 2.51
C LEU A 36 -0.04 -13.67 2.34
N ASP A 37 -0.02 -14.13 1.09
CA ASP A 37 -0.08 -15.57 0.78
C ASP A 37 1.20 -16.30 1.13
N HIS A 38 2.34 -15.62 1.11
CA HIS A 38 3.66 -16.23 1.32
C HIS A 38 4.20 -16.04 2.75
N THR A 39 3.44 -15.40 3.63
CA THR A 39 3.84 -15.21 5.02
C THR A 39 2.89 -16.00 5.90
N ASP A 40 3.28 -17.21 6.26
CA ASP A 40 2.43 -18.08 7.05
C ASP A 40 2.37 -17.64 8.51
N PRO A 41 1.16 -17.62 9.11
CA PRO A 41 1.06 -17.30 10.54
C PRO A 41 1.86 -18.32 11.38
N PRO A 42 2.43 -17.88 12.49
CA PRO A 42 2.32 -16.57 13.12
C PRO A 42 3.28 -15.51 12.61
N ALA A 43 3.98 -15.79 11.50
CA ALA A 43 4.89 -14.82 10.93
C ALA A 43 4.15 -13.55 10.48
N THR A 44 4.84 -12.43 10.51
CA THR A 44 4.29 -11.14 10.14
C THR A 44 5.19 -10.48 9.09
N PHE A 45 4.62 -9.53 8.37
CA PHE A 45 5.39 -8.66 7.48
C PHE A 45 4.99 -7.21 7.74
N ARG A 46 5.80 -6.28 7.27
CA ARG A 46 5.55 -4.85 7.46
C ARG A 46 4.98 -4.25 6.18
N ALA A 47 4.17 -3.22 6.33
CA ALA A 47 3.70 -2.44 5.19
C ALA A 47 4.87 -1.91 4.35
N ALA A 48 5.96 -1.50 5.00
CA ALA A 48 7.15 -1.01 4.31
C ALA A 48 7.78 -2.06 3.40
N GLU A 49 7.74 -3.34 3.78
CA GLU A 49 8.28 -4.43 2.95
C GLU A 49 7.52 -4.55 1.64
N VAL A 50 6.20 -4.42 1.69
CA VAL A 50 5.36 -4.42 0.49
C VAL A 50 5.72 -3.24 -0.40
N ALA A 51 5.81 -2.05 0.19
CA ALA A 51 6.14 -0.83 -0.55
C ALA A 51 7.50 -0.94 -1.23
N GLN A 52 8.48 -1.49 -0.56
CA GLN A 52 9.84 -1.63 -1.06
C GLN A 52 9.97 -2.63 -2.21
N GLU A 53 9.03 -3.55 -2.33
CA GLU A 53 9.03 -4.54 -3.42
C GLU A 53 8.41 -4.00 -4.71
N LEU A 54 7.70 -2.88 -4.65
CA LEU A 54 7.13 -2.28 -5.85
C LEU A 54 8.24 -1.76 -6.76
N THR A 55 8.12 -2.03 -8.06
CA THR A 55 9.09 -1.55 -9.03
C THR A 55 8.92 -0.06 -9.27
N PHE A 56 9.96 0.54 -9.82
CA PHE A 56 9.93 1.95 -10.20
C PHE A 56 8.74 2.27 -11.13
N ASN A 57 8.51 1.39 -12.12
CA ASN A 57 7.40 1.59 -13.05
C ASN A 57 6.05 1.48 -12.36
N GLU A 58 5.91 0.57 -11.41
CA GLU A 58 4.69 0.42 -10.63
C GLU A 58 4.41 1.66 -9.78
N LEU A 59 5.45 2.18 -9.13
CA LEU A 59 5.33 3.41 -8.36
C LEU A 59 4.94 4.59 -9.25
N ARG A 60 5.58 4.72 -10.40
CA ARG A 60 5.30 5.82 -11.33
C ARG A 60 3.89 5.77 -11.88
N SER A 61 3.34 4.57 -12.08
CA SER A 61 1.97 4.44 -12.56
C SER A 61 0.95 5.03 -11.60
N MET A 62 1.31 5.12 -10.32
CA MET A 62 0.49 5.75 -9.29
C MET A 62 0.89 7.21 -9.03
N GLY A 63 1.89 7.71 -9.73
CA GLY A 63 2.39 9.07 -9.55
C GLY A 63 3.38 9.22 -8.40
N TYR A 64 3.95 8.13 -7.92
CA TYR A 64 4.90 8.14 -6.81
C TYR A 64 6.33 8.01 -7.29
N GLU A 65 7.25 8.64 -6.59
CA GLU A 65 8.69 8.60 -6.91
C GLU A 65 9.43 7.56 -6.08
N THR A 66 9.01 7.38 -4.82
CA THR A 66 9.68 6.47 -3.90
C THR A 66 8.68 5.59 -3.19
N TRP A 67 9.18 4.49 -2.61
CA TRP A 67 8.33 3.59 -1.83
C TRP A 67 7.71 4.27 -0.60
N ASN A 68 8.38 5.30 -0.05
CA ASN A 68 7.81 6.04 1.08
C ASN A 68 6.49 6.72 0.71
N ASP A 69 6.38 7.16 -0.55
CA ASP A 69 5.19 7.87 -1.03
C ASP A 69 3.97 6.95 -1.08
N VAL A 70 4.19 5.66 -1.37
CA VAL A 70 3.09 4.71 -1.48
C VAL A 70 2.71 4.09 -0.13
N LEU A 71 3.55 4.26 0.88
CA LEU A 71 3.35 3.62 2.18
C LEU A 71 1.97 3.89 2.79
N PRO A 72 1.44 5.13 2.78
CA PRO A 72 0.09 5.36 3.27
C PRO A 72 -0.98 4.53 2.55
N ALA A 73 -0.82 4.32 1.26
CA ALA A 73 -1.76 3.49 0.49
C ALA A 73 -1.66 2.01 0.89
N VAL A 74 -0.46 1.53 1.18
CA VAL A 74 -0.27 0.16 1.67
C VAL A 74 -0.98 -0.02 3.01
N VAL A 75 -0.86 0.96 3.89
CA VAL A 75 -1.53 0.94 5.20
C VAL A 75 -3.05 0.96 5.02
N GLU A 76 -3.56 1.81 4.13
CA GLU A 76 -5.00 1.84 3.84
C GLU A 76 -5.50 0.50 3.30
N LEU A 77 -4.74 -0.12 2.42
CA LEU A 77 -5.07 -1.45 1.89
C LEU A 77 -5.08 -2.50 3.01
N ALA A 78 -4.12 -2.43 3.93
CA ALA A 78 -4.09 -3.34 5.06
C ALA A 78 -5.36 -3.21 5.91
N PHE A 79 -5.82 -1.99 6.17
CA PHE A 79 -7.04 -1.77 6.93
C PHE A 79 -8.28 -2.25 6.18
N GLU A 80 -8.33 -2.05 4.85
CA GLU A 80 -9.42 -2.57 4.04
C GLU A 80 -9.50 -4.10 4.15
N LEU A 81 -8.36 -4.78 4.02
CA LEU A 81 -8.33 -6.25 4.11
C LEU A 81 -8.59 -6.75 5.53
N ARG A 82 -8.23 -5.97 6.54
CA ARG A 82 -8.60 -6.27 7.93
C ARG A 82 -10.12 -6.27 8.08
N GLU A 83 -10.79 -5.25 7.56
CA GLU A 83 -12.25 -5.17 7.61
C GLU A 83 -12.92 -6.36 6.91
N ALA A 84 -12.29 -6.85 5.85
CA ALA A 84 -12.79 -8.03 5.15
C ALA A 84 -12.46 -9.36 5.86
N GLY A 85 -11.66 -9.31 6.92
CA GLY A 85 -11.33 -10.49 7.71
C GLY A 85 -10.14 -11.31 7.23
N TYR A 86 -9.35 -10.78 6.29
CA TYR A 86 -8.22 -11.52 5.73
C TYR A 86 -6.94 -11.43 6.56
N LEU A 87 -6.81 -10.41 7.38
CA LEU A 87 -5.59 -10.19 8.13
C LEU A 87 -5.85 -9.48 9.44
N GLN A 88 -4.83 -9.45 10.29
CA GLN A 88 -4.78 -8.67 11.52
C GLN A 88 -3.62 -7.70 11.43
N ILE A 89 -3.79 -6.55 12.06
CA ILE A 89 -2.74 -5.54 12.16
C ILE A 89 -2.27 -5.48 13.60
N LEU A 90 -0.96 -5.58 13.79
CA LEU A 90 -0.35 -5.62 15.11
C LEU A 90 0.57 -4.42 15.30
N LYS A 91 0.58 -3.89 16.50
CA LYS A 91 1.50 -2.84 16.92
C LYS A 91 2.05 -3.21 18.28
N GLY A 92 3.38 -3.26 18.38
CA GLY A 92 4.02 -3.65 19.64
C GLY A 92 3.65 -5.06 20.10
N GLY A 93 3.38 -5.96 19.15
CA GLY A 93 3.01 -7.33 19.44
C GLY A 93 1.54 -7.55 19.77
N LYS A 94 0.74 -6.49 19.79
CA LYS A 94 -0.69 -6.59 20.11
C LYS A 94 -1.52 -6.35 18.87
N VAL A 95 -2.57 -7.16 18.71
CA VAL A 95 -3.55 -6.97 17.62
C VAL A 95 -4.33 -5.70 17.88
N LEU A 96 -4.37 -4.82 16.88
CA LEU A 96 -5.15 -3.59 16.96
C LEU A 96 -6.64 -3.91 16.82
N GLY A 97 -7.44 -3.28 17.65
CA GLY A 97 -8.89 -3.43 17.60
C GLY A 97 -9.51 -2.70 16.40
N ASP A 98 -10.76 -3.03 16.13
CA ASP A 98 -11.51 -2.46 15.00
C ASP A 98 -11.74 -0.95 15.13
N GLU A 99 -11.65 -0.42 16.34
CA GLU A 99 -11.83 1.01 16.60
C GLU A 99 -10.62 1.84 16.17
N VAL A 100 -9.47 1.22 15.87
CA VAL A 100 -8.28 1.93 15.44
C VAL A 100 -8.26 2.00 13.92
N GLY A 101 -8.29 3.20 13.39
CA GLY A 101 -8.23 3.44 11.94
C GLY A 101 -6.82 3.71 11.44
N ALA A 102 -6.68 3.72 10.12
CA ALA A 102 -5.38 3.92 9.46
C ALA A 102 -4.72 5.24 9.84
N TYR A 103 -5.50 6.26 10.09
CA TYR A 103 -4.98 7.60 10.42
C TYR A 103 -4.57 7.75 11.89
N GLU A 104 -4.87 6.76 12.70
CA GLU A 104 -4.54 6.76 14.13
C GLU A 104 -3.25 6.03 14.43
N ILE A 105 -2.62 5.48 13.41
CA ILE A 105 -1.41 4.69 13.59
C ILE A 105 -0.18 5.56 13.48
N GLU A 106 0.65 5.50 14.50
CA GLU A 106 1.98 6.08 14.50
C GLU A 106 3.00 4.96 14.58
N GLY A 107 4.03 5.05 13.73
CA GLY A 107 5.11 4.08 13.71
C GLY A 107 4.79 2.84 12.89
N SER A 108 5.65 1.86 13.04
CA SER A 108 5.58 0.63 12.24
C SER A 108 4.49 -0.29 12.73
N VAL A 109 3.72 -0.81 11.79
CA VAL A 109 2.75 -1.86 12.07
C VAL A 109 3.18 -3.14 11.37
N ARG A 110 2.78 -4.27 11.93
CA ARG A 110 3.01 -5.58 11.33
C ARG A 110 1.68 -6.17 10.92
N ILE A 111 1.72 -6.99 9.89
CA ILE A 111 0.53 -7.59 9.29
C ILE A 111 0.66 -9.10 9.40
N ARG A 112 -0.40 -9.73 9.87
CA ARG A 112 -0.46 -11.19 10.01
C ARG A 112 -1.70 -11.72 9.31
N ARG A 113 -1.52 -12.71 8.45
CA ARG A 113 -2.65 -13.35 7.75
C ARG A 113 -3.54 -14.08 8.76
N VAL A 114 -4.83 -14.03 8.52
CA VAL A 114 -5.81 -14.82 9.26
C VAL A 114 -6.14 -16.06 8.42
N ASP A 115 -5.82 -17.23 8.95
CA ASP A 115 -6.21 -18.49 8.34
C ASP A 115 -7.49 -18.94 9.02
N GLY A 116 -8.54 -18.80 8.27
CA GLY A 116 -9.84 -19.05 8.82
C GLY A 116 -10.42 -20.34 8.88
#